data_4098a35b80d48a9ee9f4cc6dc343e94b
#
_entry.id   4098a35b80d48a9ee9f4cc6dc343e94b
#
_cell.length_a   1.000
_cell.length_b   1.000
_cell.length_c   1.000
_cell.angle_alpha   90.00
_cell.angle_beta   90.00
_cell.angle_gamma   90.00
#
_symmetry.space_group_name_H-M   'P 1'
#
loop_
_entity.id
_entity.type
_entity.pdbx_description
1 polymer ?
#
loop_
_entity_poly.entity_id
_entity_poly.type
_entity_poly.pdbx_seq_one_letter_code
_entity_poly.pdbx_strand_id
1 'polypeptide(L)'
;MGQSAQKISKVDNKELLDILNRAYGEEWLAYYQYWIGSQIISGPMRVTVQEEFMKHAEEELKHAGWLATRIIQLGGTPLLNPSEWMQKARCGYETPNDEFVLALLKQKLDSERCAIARYQQICELCFGKD
;
A
#
# COMPACT_ATOMS: atom_id res chain seq x y z
N MET A 1 -18.13 2.92 -16.60
CA MET A 1 -17.84 1.66 -15.87
C MET A 1 -19.08 1.13 -15.19
N GLY A 2 -19.44 1.64 -14.11
CA GLY A 2 -20.69 1.40 -13.44
C GLY A 2 -21.16 -0.04 -13.39
N GLN A 3 -22.41 -0.22 -13.69
CA GLN A 3 -23.07 -1.52 -13.53
C GLN A 3 -22.56 -2.61 -14.46
N SER A 4 -22.10 -2.26 -15.66
CA SER A 4 -21.57 -3.25 -16.60
C SER A 4 -20.33 -3.94 -16.08
N ALA A 5 -19.41 -3.18 -15.52
CA ALA A 5 -18.20 -3.74 -14.92
C ALA A 5 -18.52 -4.62 -13.73
N GLN A 6 -19.49 -4.21 -12.91
CA GLN A 6 -19.93 -4.98 -11.74
C GLN A 6 -20.55 -6.31 -12.14
N LYS A 7 -21.33 -6.33 -13.23
CA LYS A 7 -21.98 -7.55 -13.71
C LYS A 7 -21.01 -8.54 -14.33
N ILE A 8 -19.94 -8.05 -14.94
CA ILE A 8 -18.94 -8.91 -15.58
C ILE A 8 -18.04 -9.59 -14.55
N SER A 9 -17.77 -8.90 -13.44
CA SER A 9 -16.91 -9.42 -12.40
C SER A 9 -17.51 -10.65 -11.73
N LYS A 10 -16.73 -11.72 -11.61
CA LYS A 10 -17.13 -12.93 -10.88
C LYS A 10 -16.92 -12.80 -9.37
N VAL A 11 -16.34 -11.69 -8.93
CA VAL A 11 -16.02 -11.42 -7.54
C VAL A 11 -17.16 -10.57 -6.96
N ASP A 12 -17.53 -10.83 -5.70
CA ASP A 12 -18.44 -9.95 -4.99
C ASP A 12 -17.83 -8.54 -4.96
N ASN A 13 -18.56 -7.59 -5.51
CA ASN A 13 -18.09 -6.21 -5.62
C ASN A 13 -17.77 -5.59 -4.26
N LYS A 14 -18.58 -5.90 -3.25
CA LYS A 14 -18.34 -5.41 -1.90
C LYS A 14 -17.04 -5.96 -1.32
N GLU A 15 -16.79 -7.26 -1.52
CA GLU A 15 -15.54 -7.89 -1.07
C GLU A 15 -14.33 -7.27 -1.77
N LEU A 16 -14.44 -7.07 -3.08
CA LEU A 16 -13.37 -6.44 -3.85
C LEU A 16 -13.09 -5.02 -3.39
N LEU A 17 -14.14 -4.22 -3.18
CA LEU A 17 -13.97 -2.85 -2.68
C LEU A 17 -13.33 -2.80 -1.31
N ASP A 18 -13.67 -3.74 -0.43
CA ASP A 18 -13.05 -3.82 0.88
C ASP A 18 -11.55 -4.09 0.78
N ILE A 19 -11.16 -5.05 -0.06
CA ILE A 19 -9.76 -5.39 -0.27
C ILE A 19 -8.99 -4.23 -0.90
N LEU A 20 -9.58 -3.56 -1.88
CA LEU A 20 -8.94 -2.41 -2.52
C LEU A 20 -8.76 -1.27 -1.54
N ASN A 21 -9.73 -1.02 -0.66
CA ASN A 21 -9.60 0.00 0.36
C ASN A 21 -8.55 -0.35 1.42
N ARG A 22 -8.39 -1.61 1.74
CA ARG A 22 -7.29 -2.04 2.62
C ARG A 22 -5.95 -1.76 1.97
N ALA A 23 -5.80 -2.15 0.69
CA ALA A 23 -4.58 -1.87 -0.06
C ALA A 23 -4.32 -0.37 -0.16
N TYR A 24 -5.37 0.42 -0.37
CA TYR A 24 -5.26 1.87 -0.43
C TYR A 24 -4.68 2.45 0.87
N GLY A 25 -5.20 2.02 2.01
CA GLY A 25 -4.67 2.44 3.30
C GLY A 25 -3.23 2.00 3.51
N GLU A 26 -2.90 0.78 3.10
CA GLU A 26 -1.54 0.24 3.20
C GLU A 26 -0.54 1.05 2.36
N GLU A 27 -0.96 1.54 1.17
CA GLU A 27 -0.08 2.37 0.35
C GLU A 27 0.23 3.72 1.03
N TRP A 28 -0.77 4.33 1.67
CA TRP A 28 -0.52 5.56 2.42
C TRP A 28 0.40 5.34 3.61
N LEU A 29 0.23 4.23 4.32
CA LEU A 29 1.12 3.88 5.43
C LEU A 29 2.54 3.64 4.93
N ALA A 30 2.69 2.93 3.82
CA ALA A 30 3.98 2.67 3.20
C ALA A 30 4.64 3.96 2.71
N TYR A 31 3.85 4.87 2.13
CA TYR A 31 4.35 6.18 1.73
C TYR A 31 5.00 6.91 2.91
N TYR A 32 4.29 7.02 4.01
CA TYR A 32 4.82 7.72 5.18
C TYR A 32 6.02 6.99 5.77
N GLN A 33 5.98 5.67 5.81
CA GLN A 33 7.09 4.89 6.36
C GLN A 33 8.38 5.09 5.57
N TYR A 34 8.30 5.11 4.25
CA TYR A 34 9.46 5.44 3.42
C TYR A 34 9.89 6.89 3.62
N TRP A 35 8.93 7.79 3.64
CA TRP A 35 9.23 9.21 3.78
C TRP A 35 9.92 9.51 5.11
N ILE A 36 9.35 9.04 6.22
CA ILE A 36 9.96 9.31 7.53
C ILE A 36 11.30 8.60 7.68
N GLY A 37 11.42 7.40 7.13
CA GLY A 37 12.71 6.70 7.09
C GLY A 37 13.77 7.51 6.36
N SER A 38 13.42 8.15 5.25
CA SER A 38 14.35 9.00 4.51
C SER A 38 14.82 10.21 5.31
N GLN A 39 13.98 10.71 6.22
CA GLN A 39 14.32 11.88 7.04
C GLN A 39 15.25 11.54 8.20
N ILE A 40 15.07 10.37 8.82
CA ILE A 40 15.78 10.02 10.06
C ILE A 40 17.01 9.13 9.84
N ILE A 41 17.19 8.60 8.64
CA ILE A 41 18.23 7.59 8.37
C ILE A 41 19.62 8.07 8.74
N SER A 42 20.42 7.19 9.35
CA SER A 42 21.80 7.46 9.71
C SER A 42 22.68 6.27 9.33
N GLY A 43 23.99 6.50 9.27
CA GLY A 43 24.96 5.45 9.03
C GLY A 43 25.54 5.46 7.63
N PRO A 44 26.29 4.40 7.27
CA PRO A 44 26.95 4.30 5.97
C PRO A 44 25.96 4.37 4.81
N MET A 45 26.35 5.04 3.73
CA MET A 45 25.55 5.19 2.51
C MET A 45 24.21 5.89 2.73
N ARG A 46 24.12 6.70 3.79
CA ARG A 46 22.89 7.41 4.14
C ARG A 46 22.27 8.14 2.95
N VAL A 47 23.05 8.91 2.21
CA VAL A 47 22.51 9.74 1.11
C VAL A 47 21.91 8.87 0.01
N THR A 48 22.60 7.80 -0.37
CA THR A 48 22.11 6.89 -1.42
C THR A 48 20.82 6.22 -1.01
N VAL A 49 20.74 5.71 0.22
CA VAL A 49 19.55 5.03 0.71
C VAL A 49 18.40 6.00 0.89
N GLN A 50 18.69 7.23 1.35
CA GLN A 50 17.69 8.28 1.48
C GLN A 50 17.00 8.56 0.14
N GLU A 51 17.77 8.67 -0.95
CA GLU A 51 17.23 8.89 -2.29
C GLU A 51 16.35 7.73 -2.74
N GLU A 52 16.77 6.49 -2.47
CA GLU A 52 15.97 5.31 -2.79
C GLU A 52 14.65 5.28 -2.00
N PHE A 53 14.70 5.62 -0.71
CA PHE A 53 13.49 5.69 0.10
C PHE A 53 12.52 6.74 -0.44
N MET A 54 13.01 7.88 -0.88
CA MET A 54 12.15 8.92 -1.48
C MET A 54 11.52 8.46 -2.78
N LYS A 55 12.26 7.73 -3.62
CA LYS A 55 11.70 7.14 -4.84
C LYS A 55 10.57 6.18 -4.53
N HIS A 56 10.78 5.31 -3.54
CA HIS A 56 9.75 4.36 -3.13
C HIS A 56 8.54 5.07 -2.56
N ALA A 57 8.74 6.13 -1.78
CA ALA A 57 7.64 6.92 -1.27
C ALA A 57 6.79 7.48 -2.41
N GLU A 58 7.43 8.04 -3.44
CA GLU A 58 6.72 8.57 -4.60
C GLU A 58 5.94 7.49 -5.35
N GLU A 59 6.51 6.28 -5.46
CA GLU A 59 5.82 5.16 -6.09
C GLU A 59 4.58 4.74 -5.28
N GLU A 60 4.69 4.69 -3.96
CA GLU A 60 3.56 4.33 -3.10
C GLU A 60 2.44 5.36 -3.22
N LEU A 61 2.78 6.64 -3.38
CA LEU A 61 1.79 7.68 -3.61
C LEU A 61 1.05 7.46 -4.93
N LYS A 62 1.77 7.06 -5.99
CA LYS A 62 1.15 6.72 -7.27
C LYS A 62 0.21 5.53 -7.15
N HIS A 63 0.63 4.50 -6.42
CA HIS A 63 -0.19 3.31 -6.20
C HIS A 63 -1.49 3.68 -5.48
N ALA A 64 -1.41 4.54 -4.47
CA ALA A 64 -2.59 5.03 -3.78
C ALA A 64 -3.55 5.75 -4.75
N GLY A 65 -3.01 6.56 -5.65
CA GLY A 65 -3.81 7.25 -6.66
C GLY A 65 -4.51 6.28 -7.61
N TRP A 66 -3.81 5.25 -8.08
CA TRP A 66 -4.41 4.23 -8.95
C TRP A 66 -5.51 3.47 -8.23
N LEU A 67 -5.29 3.10 -6.98
CA LEU A 67 -6.29 2.39 -6.20
C LEU A 67 -7.53 3.26 -5.95
N ALA A 68 -7.34 4.52 -5.62
CA ALA A 68 -8.44 5.46 -5.45
C ALA A 68 -9.29 5.56 -6.72
N THR A 69 -8.63 5.71 -7.86
CA THR A 69 -9.30 5.78 -9.16
C THR A 69 -10.12 4.52 -9.41
N ARG A 70 -9.52 3.36 -9.17
CA ARG A 70 -10.21 2.08 -9.41
C ARG A 70 -11.40 1.89 -8.46
N ILE A 71 -11.24 2.25 -7.20
CA ILE A 71 -12.34 2.17 -6.22
C ILE A 71 -13.53 3.01 -6.68
N ILE A 72 -13.26 4.23 -7.14
CA ILE A 72 -14.31 5.14 -7.62
C ILE A 72 -14.97 4.57 -8.86
N GLN A 73 -14.20 4.02 -9.79
CA GLN A 73 -14.73 3.41 -11.01
C GLN A 73 -15.67 2.25 -10.69
N LEU A 74 -15.40 1.51 -9.62
CA LEU A 74 -16.23 0.39 -9.20
C LEU A 74 -17.44 0.82 -8.33
N GLY A 75 -17.63 2.11 -8.15
CA GLY A 75 -18.77 2.65 -7.42
C GLY A 75 -18.54 2.78 -5.92
N GLY A 76 -17.31 2.60 -5.46
CA GLY A 76 -16.96 2.75 -4.04
C GLY A 76 -16.38 4.11 -3.71
N THR A 77 -16.01 4.28 -2.46
CA THR A 77 -15.39 5.49 -1.95
C THR A 77 -14.07 5.12 -1.28
N PRO A 78 -12.94 5.74 -1.69
CA PRO A 78 -11.69 5.53 -0.96
C PRO A 78 -11.83 5.98 0.49
N LEU A 79 -11.08 5.36 1.39
CA LEU A 79 -11.11 5.70 2.80
C LEU A 79 -10.89 7.21 2.98
N LEU A 80 -11.83 7.88 3.63
CA LEU A 80 -11.80 9.33 3.77
C LEU A 80 -11.04 9.81 5.00
N ASN A 81 -10.99 8.98 6.05
CA ASN A 81 -10.32 9.33 7.29
C ASN A 81 -9.00 8.57 7.40
N PRO A 82 -7.86 9.29 7.50
CA PRO A 82 -6.55 8.61 7.61
C PRO A 82 -6.44 7.64 8.79
N SER A 83 -7.20 7.83 9.85
CA SER A 83 -7.18 6.89 10.98
C SER A 83 -7.64 5.48 10.57
N GLU A 84 -8.45 5.38 9.53
CA GLU A 84 -8.92 4.09 9.01
C GLU A 84 -7.82 3.30 8.31
N TRP A 85 -6.76 3.96 7.86
CA TRP A 85 -5.63 3.26 7.26
C TRP A 85 -5.01 2.25 8.22
N MET A 86 -4.79 2.67 9.46
CA MET A 86 -4.23 1.80 10.49
C MET A 86 -5.20 0.69 10.89
N GLN A 87 -6.49 1.01 10.97
CA GLN A 87 -7.50 0.06 11.40
C GLN A 87 -7.71 -1.05 10.39
N LYS A 88 -7.66 -0.74 9.09
CA LYS A 88 -7.98 -1.70 8.03
C LYS A 88 -6.78 -2.39 7.43
N ALA A 89 -5.59 -1.85 7.60
CA ALA A 89 -4.39 -2.41 7.00
C ALA A 89 -4.05 -3.78 7.60
N ARG A 90 -3.66 -4.72 6.73
CA ARG A 90 -3.04 -5.98 7.15
C ARG A 90 -1.53 -5.84 7.16
N CYS A 91 -0.99 -5.09 6.19
CA CYS A 91 0.40 -4.69 6.17
C CYS A 91 0.49 -3.36 6.90
N GLY A 92 0.49 -3.41 8.24
CA GLY A 92 0.40 -2.22 9.07
C GLY A 92 1.68 -1.40 9.08
N TYR A 93 1.54 -0.18 9.58
CA TYR A 93 2.66 0.70 9.81
C TYR A 93 3.46 0.24 11.02
N GLU A 94 4.79 0.20 10.87
CA GLU A 94 5.69 -0.12 11.96
C GLU A 94 6.55 1.10 12.26
N THR A 95 6.42 1.65 13.47
CA THR A 95 7.18 2.81 13.89
C THR A 95 8.67 2.46 13.92
N PRO A 96 9.53 3.23 13.21
CA PRO A 96 10.96 3.00 13.30
C PRO A 96 11.47 3.19 14.72
N ASN A 97 12.15 2.19 15.27
CA ASN A 97 12.75 2.28 16.59
C ASN A 97 14.26 2.37 16.54
N ASP A 98 14.84 2.32 15.34
CA ASP A 98 16.27 2.41 15.10
C ASP A 98 16.47 3.14 13.77
N GLU A 99 17.21 4.24 13.78
CA GLU A 99 17.47 5.05 12.59
C GLU A 99 18.66 4.56 11.77
N PHE A 100 19.37 3.53 12.23
CA PHE A 100 20.51 2.99 11.50
C PHE A 100 20.08 2.35 10.19
N VAL A 101 20.86 2.58 9.13
CA VAL A 101 20.49 2.22 7.76
C VAL A 101 20.11 0.75 7.60
N LEU A 102 20.84 -0.17 8.24
CA LEU A 102 20.56 -1.60 8.11
C LEU A 102 19.22 -1.98 8.73
N ALA A 103 18.89 -1.39 9.87
CA ALA A 103 17.62 -1.65 10.54
C ALA A 103 16.44 -1.16 9.69
N LEU A 104 16.56 0.03 9.10
CA LEU A 104 15.54 0.58 8.24
C LEU A 104 15.38 -0.22 6.95
N LEU A 105 16.48 -0.68 6.36
CA LEU A 105 16.41 -1.53 5.15
C LEU A 105 15.70 -2.84 5.44
N LYS A 106 15.99 -3.47 6.56
CA LYS A 106 15.33 -4.71 6.96
C LYS A 106 13.83 -4.50 7.13
N GLN A 107 13.45 -3.41 7.78
CA GLN A 107 12.04 -3.08 7.97
C GLN A 107 11.31 -2.89 6.64
N LYS A 108 11.96 -2.23 5.67
CA LYS A 108 11.39 -2.05 4.34
C LYS A 108 11.24 -3.37 3.60
N LEU A 109 12.20 -4.26 3.73
CA LEU A 109 12.10 -5.59 3.10
C LEU A 109 10.91 -6.37 3.62
N ASP A 110 10.68 -6.35 4.92
CA ASP A 110 9.53 -7.02 5.52
C ASP A 110 8.21 -6.42 5.04
N SER A 111 8.14 -5.09 4.93
CA SER A 111 6.95 -4.39 4.41
C SER A 111 6.67 -4.76 2.95
N GLU A 112 7.71 -4.82 2.11
CA GLU A 112 7.55 -5.19 0.71
C GLU A 112 7.02 -6.61 0.54
N ARG A 113 7.50 -7.54 1.37
CA ARG A 113 7.00 -8.92 1.34
C ARG A 113 5.52 -8.99 1.67
N CYS A 114 5.07 -8.23 2.65
CA CYS A 114 3.66 -8.16 2.99
C CYS A 114 2.83 -7.59 1.85
N ALA A 115 3.31 -6.53 1.20
CA ALA A 115 2.62 -5.90 0.08
C ALA A 115 2.47 -6.87 -1.10
N ILE A 116 3.53 -7.63 -1.41
CA ILE A 116 3.48 -8.62 -2.49
C ILE A 116 2.40 -9.67 -2.18
N ALA A 117 2.36 -10.18 -0.97
CA ALA A 117 1.34 -11.16 -0.57
C ALA A 117 -0.07 -10.57 -0.72
N ARG A 118 -0.25 -9.29 -0.39
CA ARG A 118 -1.53 -8.59 -0.52
C ARG A 118 -1.97 -8.53 -1.99
N TYR A 119 -1.09 -8.13 -2.88
CA TYR A 119 -1.42 -8.02 -4.29
C TYR A 119 -1.64 -9.37 -4.93
N GLN A 120 -0.92 -10.41 -4.50
CA GLN A 120 -1.20 -11.77 -4.95
C GLN A 120 -2.61 -12.21 -4.56
N GLN A 121 -3.05 -11.88 -3.36
CA GLN A 121 -4.40 -12.16 -2.91
C GLN A 121 -5.46 -11.49 -3.80
N ILE A 122 -5.22 -10.24 -4.17
CA ILE A 122 -6.12 -9.50 -5.07
C ILE A 122 -6.18 -10.17 -6.44
N CYS A 123 -5.03 -10.56 -6.97
CA CYS A 123 -4.98 -11.24 -8.26
C CYS A 123 -5.71 -12.57 -8.23
N GLU A 124 -5.52 -13.37 -7.19
CA GLU A 124 -6.21 -14.64 -7.04
C GLU A 124 -7.73 -14.45 -6.97
N LEU A 125 -8.17 -13.42 -6.24
CA LEU A 125 -9.58 -13.11 -6.11
C LEU A 125 -10.21 -12.73 -7.46
N CYS A 126 -9.48 -11.95 -8.26
CA CYS A 126 -9.98 -11.43 -9.53
C CYS A 126 -9.83 -12.40 -10.69
N PHE A 127 -8.80 -13.23 -10.70
CA PHE A 127 -8.44 -14.05 -11.86
C PHE A 127 -8.34 -15.54 -11.54
N GLY A 128 -7.88 -15.91 -10.37
CA GLY A 128 -7.59 -17.29 -10.02
C GLY A 128 -8.80 -18.15 -9.71
N LYS A 129 -9.98 -17.56 -9.60
CA LYS A 129 -11.22 -18.27 -9.30
C LYS A 129 -11.95 -18.74 -10.55
N ASP A 130 -11.42 -18.42 -11.68
CA ASP A 130 -11.99 -18.87 -12.94
C ASP A 130 -11.64 -20.34 -13.20
#